data_0deb6e66c3ab98a9c9d1dd415ca9c342
#
_entry.id   0deb6e66c3ab98a9c9d1dd415ca9c342
#
_cell.length_a   1.000
_cell.length_b   1.000
_cell.length_c   1.000
_cell.angle_alpha   90.00
_cell.angle_beta   90.00
_cell.angle_gamma   90.00
#
_symmetry.space_group_name_H-M   'P 1'
#
loop_
_entity.id
_entity.type
_entity.pdbx_description
1 polymer ?
#
loop_
_entity_poly.entity_id
_entity_poly.type
_entity_poly.pdbx_seq_one_letter_code
_entity_poly.pdbx_strand_id
1 'polypeptide(L)'
;MILNDIKSLSIALKNFKTEKIKLLYKFIYDEDGDHSNRKRLRNFCGFDFTIDSNEFRNKLGDVKKKVSYNEIITITNILNISIEGNKAELCKNLLSLLMDTSQLAVMASDANE
;
A
#
# COMPACT_ATOMS: atom_id res chain seq x y z
N MET A 1 -1.24 -7.37 -12.56
CA MET A 1 -0.49 -6.10 -12.69
C MET A 1 0.37 -5.91 -11.46
N ILE A 2 1.65 -5.66 -11.61
CA ILE A 2 2.56 -5.35 -10.51
C ILE A 2 2.62 -3.85 -10.27
N LEU A 3 3.07 -3.43 -9.08
CA LEU A 3 3.12 -1.99 -8.75
C LEU A 3 4.00 -1.21 -9.72
N ASN A 4 5.06 -1.80 -10.22
CA ASN A 4 5.96 -1.13 -11.16
C ASN A 4 5.28 -0.82 -12.52
N ASP A 5 4.19 -1.46 -12.84
CA ASP A 5 3.40 -1.17 -14.05
C ASP A 5 2.61 0.13 -13.93
N ILE A 6 2.43 0.62 -12.72
CA ILE A 6 1.73 1.88 -12.47
C ILE A 6 2.76 3.00 -12.46
N LYS A 7 2.69 3.90 -13.44
CA LYS A 7 3.73 4.91 -13.67
C LYS A 7 4.04 5.74 -12.41
N SER A 8 3.02 6.24 -11.72
CA SER A 8 3.24 7.04 -10.51
C SER A 8 3.92 6.25 -9.40
N LEU A 9 3.60 4.96 -9.27
CA LEU A 9 4.21 4.10 -8.27
C LEU A 9 5.63 3.71 -8.64
N SER A 10 5.90 3.50 -9.91
CA SER A 10 7.26 3.25 -10.38
C SER A 10 8.18 4.43 -10.00
N ILE A 11 7.69 5.65 -10.21
CA ILE A 11 8.42 6.87 -9.85
C ILE A 11 8.56 6.99 -8.32
N ALA A 12 7.47 6.78 -7.59
CA ALA A 12 7.47 6.89 -6.12
C ALA A 12 8.43 5.88 -5.48
N LEU A 13 8.42 4.63 -5.95
CA LEU A 13 9.29 3.59 -5.43
C LEU A 13 10.77 3.87 -5.69
N LYS A 14 11.07 4.73 -6.65
CA LYS A 14 12.43 5.17 -6.92
C LYS A 14 12.82 6.36 -6.04
N ASN A 15 11.91 7.31 -5.82
CA ASN A 15 12.25 8.64 -5.28
C ASN A 15 11.96 8.84 -3.79
N PHE A 16 11.01 8.12 -3.21
CA PHE A 16 10.75 8.27 -1.77
C PHE A 16 11.92 7.75 -0.94
N LYS A 17 12.13 8.40 0.21
CA LYS A 17 13.22 8.02 1.12
C LYS A 17 13.05 6.60 1.64
N THR A 18 14.16 5.96 1.97
CA THR A 18 14.21 4.57 2.43
C THR A 18 13.28 4.31 3.62
N GLU A 19 13.21 5.21 4.58
CA GLU A 19 12.36 5.04 5.76
C GLU A 19 10.86 5.04 5.41
N LYS A 20 10.46 5.81 4.40
CA LYS A 20 9.06 5.83 3.93
C LYS A 20 8.74 4.58 3.13
N ILE A 21 9.68 4.14 2.30
CA ILE A 21 9.55 2.87 1.57
C ILE A 21 9.41 1.71 2.55
N LYS A 22 10.16 1.75 3.66
CA LYS A 22 10.09 0.74 4.70
C LYS A 22 8.69 0.68 5.35
N LEU A 23 8.04 1.82 5.52
CA LEU A 23 6.66 1.87 6.02
C LEU A 23 5.70 1.12 5.11
N LEU A 24 5.78 1.38 3.81
CA LEU A 24 4.94 0.68 2.84
C LEU A 24 5.26 -0.81 2.82
N TYR A 25 6.55 -1.16 2.86
CA TYR A 25 6.97 -2.56 2.87
C TYR A 25 6.41 -3.28 4.09
N LYS A 26 6.52 -2.68 5.27
CA LYS A 26 6.01 -3.25 6.51
C LYS A 26 4.49 -3.39 6.49
N PHE A 27 3.79 -2.43 5.90
CA PHE A 27 2.33 -2.49 5.75
C PHE A 27 1.92 -3.71 4.92
N ILE A 28 2.64 -3.99 3.85
CA ILE A 28 2.30 -5.09 2.94
C ILE A 28 2.79 -6.44 3.46
N TYR A 29 4.05 -6.52 3.91
CA TYR A 29 4.71 -7.78 4.22
C TYR A 29 4.84 -8.11 5.71
N ASP A 30 4.42 -7.22 6.60
CA ASP A 30 4.44 -7.39 8.07
C ASP A 30 5.84 -7.53 8.66
N GLU A 31 6.89 -7.10 7.96
CA GLU A 31 8.27 -7.14 8.42
C GLU A 31 9.02 -5.91 7.91
N ASP A 32 10.18 -5.62 8.51
CA ASP A 32 10.99 -4.46 8.12
C ASP A 32 11.72 -4.67 6.80
N GLY A 33 11.96 -5.91 6.43
CA GLY A 33 12.66 -6.22 5.20
C GLY A 33 14.13 -5.86 5.24
N ASP A 34 14.71 -5.58 4.06
CA ASP A 34 16.13 -5.30 3.91
C ASP A 34 16.35 -4.37 2.69
N HIS A 35 17.58 -4.35 2.17
CA HIS A 35 17.93 -3.51 1.02
C HIS A 35 17.17 -3.84 -0.26
N SER A 36 16.47 -4.98 -0.32
CA SER A 36 15.67 -5.36 -1.49
C SER A 36 14.21 -4.91 -1.42
N ASN A 37 13.84 -4.08 -0.43
CA ASN A 37 12.45 -3.65 -0.24
C ASN A 37 11.85 -3.02 -1.49
N ARG A 38 12.57 -2.11 -2.14
CA ARG A 38 12.07 -1.43 -3.35
C ARG A 38 11.81 -2.42 -4.46
N LYS A 39 12.71 -3.38 -4.67
CA LYS A 39 12.57 -4.41 -5.69
C LYS A 39 11.34 -5.28 -5.44
N ARG A 40 11.16 -5.71 -4.21
CA ARG A 40 10.01 -6.54 -3.83
C ARG A 40 8.70 -5.79 -4.00
N LEU A 41 8.67 -4.52 -3.59
CA LEU A 41 7.47 -3.69 -3.76
C LEU A 41 7.13 -3.50 -5.23
N ARG A 42 8.13 -3.29 -6.10
CA ARG A 42 7.89 -3.15 -7.53
C ARG A 42 7.22 -4.38 -8.12
N ASN A 43 7.53 -5.56 -7.60
CA ASN A 43 7.02 -6.84 -8.09
C ASN A 43 5.74 -7.30 -7.37
N PHE A 44 5.26 -6.55 -6.41
CA PHE A 44 4.03 -6.88 -5.70
C PHE A 44 2.84 -6.81 -6.66
N CYS A 45 2.06 -7.90 -6.74
CA CYS A 45 0.93 -8.01 -7.69
C CYS A 45 -0.43 -8.07 -6.99
N GLY A 46 -0.46 -7.83 -5.69
CA GLY A 46 -1.70 -7.84 -4.91
C GLY A 46 -1.74 -8.97 -3.90
N PHE A 47 -2.58 -8.80 -2.91
CA PHE A 47 -2.81 -9.86 -1.90
C PHE A 47 -3.66 -10.98 -2.51
N ASP A 48 -3.40 -12.22 -2.08
CA ASP A 48 -4.12 -13.41 -2.54
C ASP A 48 -5.49 -13.59 -1.91
N PHE A 49 -5.71 -13.00 -0.75
CA PHE A 49 -6.96 -13.21 -0.03
C PHE A 49 -8.10 -12.36 -0.59
N THR A 50 -9.32 -12.78 -0.30
CA THR A 50 -10.53 -12.06 -0.71
C THR A 50 -11.03 -11.15 0.41
N ILE A 51 -11.85 -10.16 0.04
CA ILE A 51 -12.44 -9.25 1.01
C ILE A 51 -13.33 -10.03 1.99
N ASP A 52 -13.29 -9.65 3.27
CA ASP A 52 -14.02 -10.29 4.36
C ASP A 52 -13.62 -11.74 4.66
N SER A 53 -12.54 -12.24 4.05
CA SER A 53 -11.94 -13.52 4.44
C SER A 53 -11.29 -13.41 5.82
N ASN A 54 -10.96 -14.55 6.43
CA ASN A 54 -10.23 -14.54 7.70
C ASN A 54 -8.88 -13.88 7.57
N GLU A 55 -8.19 -14.13 6.45
CA GLU A 55 -6.89 -13.52 6.16
C GLU A 55 -7.00 -12.00 6.07
N PHE A 56 -8.04 -11.51 5.39
CA PHE A 56 -8.30 -10.06 5.29
C PHE A 56 -8.54 -9.45 6.67
N ARG A 57 -9.41 -10.07 7.48
CA ARG A 57 -9.73 -9.57 8.81
C ARG A 57 -8.52 -9.57 9.74
N ASN A 58 -7.71 -10.61 9.67
CA ASN A 58 -6.48 -10.71 10.47
C ASN A 58 -5.48 -9.62 10.07
N LYS A 59 -5.29 -9.44 8.77
CA LYS A 59 -4.39 -8.39 8.26
C LYS A 59 -4.88 -7.01 8.66
N LEU A 60 -6.17 -6.74 8.51
CA LEU A 60 -6.78 -5.46 8.89
C LEU A 60 -6.57 -5.18 10.37
N GLY A 61 -6.80 -6.18 11.24
CA GLY A 61 -6.58 -6.04 12.67
C GLY A 61 -5.13 -5.72 13.00
N ASP A 62 -4.20 -6.40 12.35
CA ASP A 62 -2.76 -6.19 12.56
C ASP A 62 -2.32 -4.79 12.15
N VAL A 63 -2.69 -4.32 10.97
CA VAL A 63 -2.28 -2.99 10.51
C VAL A 63 -2.90 -1.88 11.34
N LYS A 64 -4.13 -2.05 11.82
CA LYS A 64 -4.76 -1.07 12.69
C LYS A 64 -4.02 -0.92 14.02
N LYS A 65 -3.39 -1.98 14.51
CA LYS A 65 -2.60 -1.94 15.75
C LYS A 65 -1.21 -1.39 15.54
N LYS A 66 -0.57 -1.72 14.42
CA LYS A 66 0.86 -1.48 14.20
C LYS A 66 1.17 -0.15 13.52
N VAL A 67 0.20 0.44 12.83
CA VAL A 67 0.44 1.61 12.00
C VAL A 67 -0.37 2.78 12.54
N SER A 68 0.28 3.94 12.70
CA SER A 68 -0.39 5.16 13.15
C SER A 68 -1.16 5.82 12.02
N TYR A 69 -2.06 6.75 12.36
CA TYR A 69 -2.80 7.52 11.37
C TYR A 69 -1.83 8.27 10.42
N ASN A 70 -0.80 8.91 10.99
CA ASN A 70 0.17 9.66 10.18
C ASN A 70 0.95 8.75 9.24
N GLU A 71 1.30 7.55 9.68
CA GLU A 71 1.98 6.57 8.84
C GLU A 71 1.08 6.12 7.69
N ILE A 72 -0.21 5.95 7.95
CA ILE A 72 -1.18 5.61 6.89
C ILE A 72 -1.26 6.73 5.86
N ILE A 73 -1.29 7.98 6.29
CA ILE A 73 -1.29 9.12 5.37
C ILE A 73 -0.01 9.13 4.52
N THR A 74 1.13 8.82 5.11
CA THR A 74 2.39 8.69 4.36
C THR A 74 2.27 7.60 3.27
N ILE A 75 1.67 6.46 3.61
CA ILE A 75 1.46 5.36 2.67
C ILE A 75 0.55 5.80 1.51
N THR A 76 -0.54 6.53 1.79
CA THR A 76 -1.42 7.03 0.73
C THR A 76 -0.68 7.99 -0.20
N ASN A 77 0.24 8.79 0.35
CA ASN A 77 1.06 9.69 -0.46
C ASN A 77 2.01 8.92 -1.38
N ILE A 78 2.62 7.85 -0.88
CA ILE A 78 3.49 7.00 -1.70
C ILE A 78 2.70 6.38 -2.85
N LEU A 79 1.49 5.89 -2.56
CA LEU A 79 0.62 5.27 -3.54
C LEU A 79 -0.06 6.28 -4.47
N ASN A 80 0.08 7.56 -4.18
CA ASN A 80 -0.47 8.66 -4.97
C ASN A 80 -2.00 8.56 -5.11
N ILE A 81 -2.65 8.25 -4.00
CA ILE A 81 -4.11 8.15 -3.95
C ILE A 81 -4.67 9.13 -2.92
N SER A 82 -5.92 9.54 -3.13
CA SER A 82 -6.62 10.44 -2.22
C SER A 82 -7.83 9.69 -1.66
N ILE A 83 -7.76 9.32 -0.40
CA ILE A 83 -8.86 8.66 0.31
C ILE A 83 -9.07 9.36 1.64
N GLU A 84 -10.29 9.34 2.13
CA GLU A 84 -10.68 10.02 3.37
C GLU A 84 -11.34 9.05 4.33
N GLY A 85 -11.32 9.42 5.61
CA GLY A 85 -11.96 8.65 6.65
C GLY A 85 -11.12 8.56 7.90
N ASN A 86 -11.62 7.82 8.88
CA ASN A 86 -10.85 7.55 10.09
C ASN A 86 -9.82 6.45 9.82
N LYS A 87 -8.99 6.17 10.81
CA LYS A 87 -7.90 5.19 10.67
C LYS A 87 -8.41 3.82 10.19
N ALA A 88 -9.51 3.33 10.75
CA ALA A 88 -10.06 2.03 10.40
C ALA A 88 -10.52 2.00 8.94
N GLU A 89 -11.19 3.06 8.50
CA GLU A 89 -11.67 3.18 7.12
C GLU A 89 -10.50 3.25 6.13
N LEU A 90 -9.47 4.04 6.46
CA LEU A 90 -8.28 4.16 5.62
C LEU A 90 -7.55 2.83 5.49
N CYS A 91 -7.37 2.10 6.58
CA CYS A 91 -6.74 0.77 6.54
C CYS A 91 -7.52 -0.19 5.66
N LYS A 92 -8.83 -0.23 5.80
CA LYS A 92 -9.68 -1.12 5.00
C LYS A 92 -9.59 -0.78 3.52
N ASN A 93 -9.66 0.50 3.19
CA ASN A 93 -9.59 0.96 1.80
C ASN A 93 -8.22 0.67 1.18
N LEU A 94 -7.14 0.90 1.93
CA LEU A 94 -5.80 0.58 1.46
C LEU A 94 -5.64 -0.91 1.17
N LEU A 95 -6.09 -1.77 2.08
CA LEU A 95 -6.01 -3.21 1.86
C LEU A 95 -6.83 -3.63 0.65
N SER A 96 -8.02 -3.07 0.47
CA SER A 96 -8.87 -3.38 -0.69
C SER A 96 -8.19 -3.00 -2.00
N LEU A 97 -7.55 -1.83 -2.06
CA LEU A 97 -6.83 -1.38 -3.25
C LEU A 97 -5.59 -2.25 -3.52
N LEU A 98 -4.93 -2.71 -2.46
CA LEU A 98 -3.76 -3.58 -2.61
C LEU A 98 -4.14 -5.03 -2.93
N MET A 99 -5.41 -5.38 -2.82
CA MET A 99 -5.93 -6.66 -3.31
C MET A 99 -6.22 -6.62 -4.80
N ASP A 100 -6.49 -5.43 -5.33
CA ASP A 100 -6.80 -5.23 -6.75
C ASP A 100 -5.93 -4.10 -7.30
N THR A 101 -4.74 -4.47 -7.79
CA THR A 101 -3.79 -3.49 -8.31
C THR A 101 -4.30 -2.75 -9.55
N SER A 102 -5.24 -3.33 -10.28
CA SER A 102 -5.88 -2.63 -11.41
C SER A 102 -6.71 -1.43 -10.94
N GLN A 103 -7.45 -1.61 -9.85
CA GLN A 103 -8.21 -0.52 -9.25
C GLN A 103 -7.29 0.55 -8.67
N LEU A 104 -6.20 0.12 -8.04
CA LEU A 104 -5.17 1.03 -7.53
C LEU A 104 -4.60 1.87 -8.68
N ALA A 105 -4.33 1.24 -9.82
CA ALA A 105 -3.81 1.94 -11.00
C ALA A 105 -4.77 3.04 -11.48
N VAL A 106 -6.06 2.76 -11.50
CA VAL A 106 -7.08 3.76 -11.89
C VAL A 106 -7.02 4.96 -10.94
N MET A 107 -7.02 4.73 -9.63
CA MET A 107 -7.00 5.80 -8.65
C MET A 107 -5.71 6.62 -8.71
N ALA A 108 -4.58 5.95 -8.85
CA ALA A 108 -3.28 6.62 -8.91
C ALA A 108 -3.15 7.45 -10.20
N SER A 109 -3.69 6.97 -11.32
CA SER A 109 -3.65 7.68 -12.59
C SER A 109 -4.53 8.93 -12.56
N ASP A 110 -5.73 8.83 -11.97
CA ASP A 110 -6.65 9.96 -11.85
C ASP A 110 -6.02 11.11 -11.06
N ALA A 111 -5.20 10.81 -10.07
CA ALA A 111 -4.55 11.81 -9.24
C ALA A 111 -3.51 12.64 -10.02
N ASN A 112 -3.09 12.19 -11.20
CA ASN A 112 -2.08 12.86 -12.02
C ASN A 112 -2.68 13.71 -13.15
N GLU A 113 -3.98 13.70 -13.25
CA GLU A 113 -4.68 14.51 -14.23
C GLU A 113 -5.28 15.74 -13.56
#